data_27483bbcbb63671744b51d3709d0ed72
#
_entry.id   27483bbcbb63671744b51d3709d0ed72
#
_cell.length_a   1.000
_cell.length_b   1.000
_cell.length_c   1.000
_cell.angle_alpha   90.00
_cell.angle_beta   90.00
_cell.angle_gamma   90.00
#
_symmetry.space_group_name_H-M   'P 1'
#
loop_
_entity.id
_entity.type
_entity.pdbx_description
1 polymer ?
#
loop_
_entity_poly.entity_id
_entity_poly.type
_entity_poly.pdbx_seq_one_letter_code
_entity_poly.pdbx_strand_id
1 'polypeptide(L)'
;MSTSLNASPVLVRRSREALSTLAVQFLLGMGANLIGSPEENDGGARVVAGIILGLHALVGIGVIVVAVRVWLAARREGVAQTAALWAFIVLILTFLVGVGTMFTGSGWMSFLMALGFVVAAALYVVIGAGALRGQRSSVAS
;
A
#
# COMPACT_ATOMS: atom_id res chain seq x y z
N MET A 1 -27.68 22.39 -13.87
CA MET A 1 -26.54 22.54 -12.94
C MET A 1 -25.52 21.48 -13.29
N SER A 2 -24.52 21.82 -14.12
CA SER A 2 -23.44 20.91 -14.49
C SER A 2 -22.46 20.90 -13.32
N THR A 3 -22.48 19.84 -12.51
CA THR A 3 -21.41 19.55 -11.56
C THR A 3 -20.16 19.20 -12.38
N SER A 4 -19.31 20.19 -12.60
CA SER A 4 -17.97 19.95 -13.14
C SER A 4 -17.30 18.95 -12.20
N LEU A 5 -17.09 17.72 -12.68
CA LEU A 5 -16.27 16.73 -12.00
C LEU A 5 -14.84 17.25 -12.03
N ASN A 6 -14.53 18.16 -11.09
CA ASN A 6 -13.20 18.69 -10.91
C ASN A 6 -12.27 17.55 -10.60
N ALA A 7 -11.32 17.33 -11.48
CA ALA A 7 -10.20 16.46 -11.25
C ALA A 7 -9.48 16.83 -9.96
N SER A 8 -9.17 15.83 -9.18
CA SER A 8 -8.48 16.01 -7.93
C SER A 8 -6.97 15.82 -8.08
N PRO A 9 -6.19 16.90 -8.21
CA PRO A 9 -4.73 16.80 -8.22
C PRO A 9 -4.22 16.22 -6.88
N VAL A 10 -4.97 16.40 -5.80
CA VAL A 10 -4.65 15.84 -4.49
C VAL A 10 -4.75 14.33 -4.54
N LEU A 11 -5.80 13.76 -5.11
CA LEU A 11 -5.99 12.31 -5.17
C LEU A 11 -4.97 11.63 -6.07
N VAL A 12 -4.60 12.25 -7.21
CA VAL A 12 -3.51 11.75 -8.08
C VAL A 12 -2.18 11.70 -7.33
N ARG A 13 -1.82 12.77 -6.63
CA ARG A 13 -0.60 12.82 -5.83
C ARG A 13 -0.61 11.76 -4.73
N ARG A 14 -1.73 11.62 -4.00
CA ARG A 14 -1.89 10.62 -2.93
C ARG A 14 -1.80 9.19 -3.45
N SER A 15 -2.35 8.88 -4.62
CA SER A 15 -2.22 7.56 -5.24
C SER A 15 -0.77 7.25 -5.62
N ARG A 16 -0.02 8.25 -6.12
CA ARG A 16 1.42 8.08 -6.39
C ARG A 16 2.23 7.86 -5.11
N GLU A 17 1.97 8.63 -4.07
CA GLU A 17 2.58 8.44 -2.74
C GLU A 17 2.31 7.01 -2.23
N ALA A 18 1.06 6.53 -2.36
CA ALA A 18 0.69 5.18 -1.95
C ALA A 18 1.43 4.10 -2.76
N LEU A 19 1.50 4.23 -4.08
CA LEU A 19 2.22 3.29 -4.94
C LEU A 19 3.73 3.27 -4.62
N SER A 20 4.34 4.44 -4.41
CA SER A 20 5.76 4.52 -4.05
C SER A 20 6.03 3.87 -2.69
N THR A 21 5.18 4.12 -1.70
CA THR A 21 5.32 3.51 -0.36
C THR A 21 5.12 2.00 -0.42
N LEU A 22 4.16 1.51 -1.23
CA LEU A 22 3.98 0.08 -1.48
C LEU A 22 5.21 -0.54 -2.14
N ALA A 23 5.81 0.13 -3.14
CA ALA A 23 7.02 -0.38 -3.79
C ALA A 23 8.18 -0.54 -2.79
N VAL A 24 8.40 0.47 -1.93
CA VAL A 24 9.42 0.39 -0.86
C VAL A 24 9.10 -0.75 0.10
N GLN A 25 7.85 -0.88 0.54
CA GLN A 25 7.41 -1.94 1.43
C GLN A 25 7.62 -3.33 0.80
N PHE A 26 7.32 -3.49 -0.49
CA PHE A 26 7.54 -4.73 -1.22
C PHE A 26 9.02 -5.11 -1.27
N LEU A 27 9.91 -4.15 -1.59
CA LEU A 27 11.35 -4.37 -1.62
C LEU A 27 11.90 -4.76 -0.25
N LEU A 28 11.45 -4.10 0.82
CA LEU A 28 11.82 -4.47 2.19
C LEU A 28 11.32 -5.87 2.56
N GLY A 29 10.09 -6.23 2.17
CA GLY A 29 9.54 -7.56 2.39
C GLY A 29 10.30 -8.65 1.63
N MET A 30 10.67 -8.40 0.37
CA MET A 30 11.54 -9.30 -0.39
C MET A 30 12.91 -9.45 0.27
N GLY A 31 13.52 -8.34 0.71
CA GLY A 31 14.79 -8.35 1.40
C GLY A 31 14.72 -9.17 2.70
N ALA A 32 13.68 -8.98 3.51
CA ALA A 32 13.45 -9.76 4.71
C ALA A 32 13.30 -11.26 4.41
N ASN A 33 12.55 -11.60 3.35
CA ASN A 33 12.35 -13.01 2.96
C ASN A 33 13.62 -13.68 2.43
N LEU A 34 14.51 -12.92 1.77
CA LEU A 34 15.77 -13.45 1.24
C LEU A 34 16.83 -13.66 2.34
N ILE A 35 16.86 -12.79 3.34
CA ILE A 35 17.84 -12.87 4.44
C ILE A 35 17.39 -13.88 5.51
N GLY A 36 16.10 -14.12 5.62
CA GLY A 36 15.51 -14.94 6.68
C GLY A 36 15.30 -14.18 7.99
N SER A 37 14.83 -14.91 9.00
CA SER A 37 14.58 -14.31 10.32
C SER A 37 15.89 -14.06 11.08
N PRO A 38 15.91 -13.12 12.04
CA PRO A 38 17.09 -12.90 12.88
C PRO A 38 17.50 -14.13 13.68
N GLU A 39 16.56 -15.04 13.99
CA GLU A 39 16.80 -16.29 14.72
C GLU A 39 17.55 -17.33 13.87
N GLU A 40 17.41 -17.27 12.54
CA GLU A 40 18.06 -18.16 11.58
C GLU A 40 19.48 -17.71 11.21
N ASN A 41 19.90 -16.53 11.70
CA ASN A 41 21.15 -15.91 11.33
C ASN A 41 22.07 -15.69 12.55
N ASP A 42 23.38 -15.61 12.32
CA ASP A 42 24.40 -15.36 13.31
C ASP A 42 25.18 -14.07 13.06
N GLY A 43 25.78 -13.53 14.11
CA GLY A 43 26.71 -12.37 14.02
C GLY A 43 26.10 -11.16 13.33
N GLY A 44 26.81 -10.60 12.36
CA GLY A 44 26.38 -9.43 11.61
C GLY A 44 25.13 -9.65 10.76
N ALA A 45 24.92 -10.87 10.24
CA ALA A 45 23.73 -11.20 9.45
C ALA A 45 22.44 -11.10 10.28
N ARG A 46 22.48 -11.52 11.55
CA ARG A 46 21.37 -11.36 12.51
C ARG A 46 20.98 -9.88 12.67
N VAL A 47 21.96 -9.00 12.81
CA VAL A 47 21.72 -7.56 12.96
C VAL A 47 21.07 -7.00 11.68
N VAL A 48 21.58 -7.35 10.51
CA VAL A 48 21.02 -6.91 9.21
C VAL A 48 19.58 -7.42 9.05
N ALA A 49 19.31 -8.70 9.32
CA ALA A 49 17.98 -9.29 9.28
C ALA A 49 17.01 -8.53 10.19
N GLY A 50 17.43 -8.24 11.43
CA GLY A 50 16.62 -7.48 12.40
C GLY A 50 16.31 -6.05 11.94
N ILE A 51 17.30 -5.35 11.35
CA ILE A 51 17.10 -4.00 10.81
C ILE A 51 16.10 -4.02 9.66
N ILE A 52 16.26 -4.94 8.69
CA ILE A 52 15.36 -5.00 7.53
C ILE A 52 13.95 -5.37 7.95
N LEU A 53 13.78 -6.33 8.86
CA LEU A 53 12.48 -6.70 9.39
C LEU A 53 11.83 -5.55 10.16
N GLY A 54 12.60 -4.83 10.98
CA GLY A 54 12.14 -3.64 11.70
C GLY A 54 11.70 -2.52 10.77
N LEU A 55 12.48 -2.23 9.72
CA LEU A 55 12.13 -1.25 8.70
C LEU A 55 10.88 -1.68 7.92
N HIS A 56 10.76 -2.97 7.57
CA HIS A 56 9.58 -3.52 6.92
C HIS A 56 8.32 -3.31 7.78
N ALA A 57 8.38 -3.61 9.07
CA ALA A 57 7.26 -3.40 9.99
C ALA A 57 6.90 -1.91 10.12
N LEU A 58 7.89 -1.02 10.26
CA LEU A 58 7.69 0.42 10.38
C LEU A 58 7.06 1.03 9.12
N VAL A 59 7.57 0.68 7.93
CA VAL A 59 7.00 1.13 6.66
C VAL A 59 5.62 0.52 6.46
N GLY A 60 5.36 -0.71 6.92
CA GLY A 60 4.03 -1.32 6.92
C GLY A 60 2.99 -0.49 7.68
N ILE A 61 3.34 0.04 8.84
CA ILE A 61 2.48 0.99 9.57
C ILE A 61 2.29 2.26 8.75
N GLY A 62 3.35 2.78 8.12
CA GLY A 62 3.28 3.93 7.22
C GLY A 62 2.33 3.72 6.04
N VAL A 63 2.31 2.51 5.45
CA VAL A 63 1.36 2.14 4.38
C VAL A 63 -0.09 2.27 4.85
N ILE A 64 -0.40 1.85 6.08
CA ILE A 64 -1.75 1.99 6.66
C ILE A 64 -2.13 3.46 6.81
N VAL A 65 -1.21 4.30 7.31
CA VAL A 65 -1.44 5.75 7.43
C VAL A 65 -1.71 6.37 6.07
N VAL A 66 -0.94 6.01 5.04
CA VAL A 66 -1.16 6.49 3.66
C VAL A 66 -2.52 6.01 3.13
N ALA A 67 -2.90 4.76 3.39
CA ALA A 67 -4.21 4.21 2.97
C ALA A 67 -5.39 4.99 3.58
N VAL A 68 -5.33 5.31 4.87
CA VAL A 68 -6.33 6.17 5.54
C VAL A 68 -6.40 7.54 4.87
N ARG A 69 -5.24 8.17 4.58
CA ARG A 69 -5.19 9.49 3.94
C ARG A 69 -5.77 9.49 2.53
N VAL A 70 -5.53 8.43 1.74
CA VAL A 70 -6.14 8.27 0.40
C VAL A 70 -7.65 8.09 0.52
N TRP A 71 -8.10 7.22 1.42
CA TRP A 71 -9.53 7.00 1.64
C TRP A 71 -10.27 8.26 2.08
N LEU A 72 -9.72 9.02 3.04
CA LEU A 72 -10.30 10.28 3.49
C LEU A 72 -10.33 11.33 2.36
N ALA A 73 -9.29 11.42 1.54
CA ALA A 73 -9.26 12.29 0.37
C ALA A 73 -10.34 11.90 -0.65
N ALA A 74 -10.45 10.60 -0.98
CA ALA A 74 -11.46 10.09 -1.89
C ALA A 74 -12.89 10.38 -1.40
N ARG A 75 -13.14 10.26 -0.08
CA ARG A 75 -14.43 10.62 0.53
C ARG A 75 -14.75 12.12 0.41
N ARG A 76 -13.76 12.98 0.68
CA ARG A 76 -13.95 14.45 0.60
C ARG A 76 -14.24 14.93 -0.81
N GLU A 77 -13.62 14.28 -1.79
CA GLU A 77 -13.73 14.69 -3.20
C GLU A 77 -14.83 13.96 -3.96
N GLY A 78 -15.47 12.97 -3.36
CA GLY A 78 -16.55 12.20 -3.99
C GLY A 78 -16.08 11.27 -5.13
N VAL A 79 -14.76 11.10 -5.31
CA VAL A 79 -14.16 10.35 -6.43
C VAL A 79 -13.54 9.05 -5.93
N ALA A 80 -13.81 7.94 -6.64
CA ALA A 80 -13.23 6.62 -6.40
C ALA A 80 -13.34 6.09 -4.94
N GLN A 81 -14.38 6.49 -4.22
CA GLN A 81 -14.57 6.18 -2.79
C GLN A 81 -14.55 4.67 -2.51
N THR A 82 -15.25 3.90 -3.33
CA THR A 82 -15.35 2.44 -3.19
C THR A 82 -13.98 1.77 -3.38
N ALA A 83 -13.23 2.17 -4.42
CA ALA A 83 -11.90 1.64 -4.66
C ALA A 83 -10.93 2.00 -3.53
N ALA A 84 -11.00 3.23 -2.99
CA ALA A 84 -10.17 3.67 -1.87
C ALA A 84 -10.51 2.92 -0.57
N LEU A 85 -11.79 2.64 -0.32
CA LEU A 85 -12.22 1.83 0.82
C LEU A 85 -11.70 0.39 0.70
N TRP A 86 -11.83 -0.23 -0.47
CA TRP A 86 -11.32 -1.58 -0.68
C TRP A 86 -9.79 -1.65 -0.58
N ALA A 87 -9.06 -0.66 -1.10
CA ALA A 87 -7.62 -0.59 -0.93
C ALA A 87 -7.23 -0.52 0.56
N PHE A 88 -7.94 0.28 1.35
CA PHE A 88 -7.72 0.36 2.80
C PHE A 88 -8.01 -0.99 3.49
N ILE A 89 -9.15 -1.64 3.21
CA ILE A 89 -9.50 -2.95 3.81
C ILE A 89 -8.47 -4.00 3.44
N VAL A 90 -8.09 -4.11 2.16
CA VAL A 90 -7.08 -5.06 1.68
C VAL A 90 -5.76 -4.85 2.40
N LEU A 91 -5.31 -3.60 2.58
CA LEU A 91 -4.06 -3.31 3.27
C LEU A 91 -4.10 -3.65 4.76
N ILE A 92 -5.22 -3.42 5.46
CA ILE A 92 -5.39 -3.86 6.84
C ILE A 92 -5.28 -5.38 6.93
N LEU A 93 -5.98 -6.12 6.07
CA LEU A 93 -5.90 -7.58 6.05
C LEU A 93 -4.49 -8.06 5.72
N THR A 94 -3.84 -7.45 4.72
CA THR A 94 -2.44 -7.75 4.36
C THR A 94 -1.48 -7.53 5.52
N PHE A 95 -1.67 -6.44 6.26
CA PHE A 95 -0.88 -6.14 7.46
C PHE A 95 -1.07 -7.21 8.55
N LEU A 96 -2.32 -7.59 8.83
CA LEU A 96 -2.63 -8.65 9.81
C LEU A 96 -2.03 -10.00 9.40
N VAL A 97 -2.10 -10.34 8.12
CA VAL A 97 -1.44 -11.55 7.58
C VAL A 97 0.08 -11.46 7.74
N GLY A 98 0.68 -10.28 7.49
CA GLY A 98 2.10 -10.04 7.71
C GLY A 98 2.52 -10.24 9.17
N VAL A 99 1.74 -9.72 10.11
CA VAL A 99 1.94 -9.96 11.56
C VAL A 99 1.83 -11.46 11.85
N GLY A 100 0.83 -12.15 11.30
CA GLY A 100 0.67 -13.60 11.45
C GLY A 100 1.88 -14.39 10.92
N THR A 101 2.50 -13.95 9.82
CA THR A 101 3.72 -14.55 9.28
C THR A 101 4.88 -14.52 10.29
N MET A 102 5.02 -13.42 11.03
CA MET A 102 6.08 -13.28 12.05
C MET A 102 5.95 -14.31 13.18
N PHE A 103 4.73 -14.72 13.51
CA PHE A 103 4.50 -15.71 14.57
C PHE A 103 4.52 -17.16 14.09
N THR A 104 4.22 -17.41 12.81
CA THR A 104 4.04 -18.78 12.31
C THR A 104 5.14 -19.23 11.36
N GLY A 105 5.90 -18.32 10.78
CA GLY A 105 6.88 -18.63 9.71
C GLY A 105 6.23 -19.19 8.43
N SER A 106 4.90 -19.09 8.28
CA SER A 106 4.17 -19.77 7.22
C SER A 106 4.38 -19.13 5.85
N GLY A 107 4.91 -19.89 4.89
CA GLY A 107 5.05 -19.47 3.49
C GLY A 107 3.72 -19.12 2.82
N TRP A 108 2.60 -19.76 3.22
CA TRP A 108 1.27 -19.41 2.74
C TRP A 108 0.85 -18.00 3.14
N MET A 109 1.16 -17.58 4.35
CA MET A 109 0.88 -16.20 4.79
C MET A 109 1.72 -15.18 4.02
N SER A 110 3.00 -15.49 3.74
CA SER A 110 3.84 -14.64 2.87
C SER A 110 3.26 -14.52 1.47
N PHE A 111 2.73 -15.61 0.90
CA PHE A 111 2.05 -15.59 -0.40
C PHE A 111 0.78 -14.73 -0.37
N LEU A 112 -0.09 -14.89 0.64
CA LEU A 112 -1.30 -14.08 0.80
C LEU A 112 -0.97 -12.59 0.98
N MET A 113 0.10 -12.28 1.72
CA MET A 113 0.59 -10.91 1.86
C MET A 113 1.03 -10.33 0.51
N ALA A 114 1.79 -11.09 -0.31
CA ALA A 114 2.20 -10.66 -1.64
C ALA A 114 0.99 -10.42 -2.55
N LEU A 115 -0.01 -11.30 -2.52
CA LEU A 115 -1.26 -11.14 -3.27
C LEU A 115 -2.03 -9.88 -2.84
N GLY A 116 -2.12 -9.63 -1.54
CA GLY A 116 -2.74 -8.42 -0.99
C GLY A 116 -2.05 -7.14 -1.49
N PHE A 117 -0.72 -7.14 -1.60
CA PHE A 117 0.04 -6.02 -2.19
C PHE A 117 -0.31 -5.77 -3.65
N VAL A 118 -0.39 -6.82 -4.47
CA VAL A 118 -0.74 -6.70 -5.89
C VAL A 118 -2.15 -6.12 -6.04
N VAL A 119 -3.11 -6.62 -5.26
CA VAL A 119 -4.49 -6.11 -5.28
C VAL A 119 -4.55 -4.65 -4.84
N ALA A 120 -3.86 -4.27 -3.77
CA ALA A 120 -3.80 -2.89 -3.30
C ALA A 120 -3.17 -1.96 -4.35
N ALA A 121 -2.07 -2.37 -5.00
CA ALA A 121 -1.41 -1.61 -6.05
C ALA A 121 -2.36 -1.40 -7.25
N ALA A 122 -3.07 -2.44 -7.70
CA ALA A 122 -4.07 -2.33 -8.75
C ALA A 122 -5.19 -1.34 -8.41
N LEU A 123 -5.69 -1.38 -7.17
CA LEU A 123 -6.70 -0.43 -6.70
C LEU A 123 -6.18 1.01 -6.70
N TYR A 124 -4.93 1.26 -6.30
CA TYR A 124 -4.35 2.61 -6.36
C TYR A 124 -4.13 3.11 -7.79
N VAL A 125 -3.80 2.23 -8.72
CA VAL A 125 -3.76 2.59 -10.16
C VAL A 125 -5.15 3.00 -10.64
N VAL A 126 -6.20 2.25 -10.28
CA VAL A 126 -7.60 2.58 -10.63
C VAL A 126 -8.01 3.94 -10.03
N ILE A 127 -7.68 4.21 -8.76
CA ILE A 127 -7.97 5.48 -8.09
C ILE A 127 -7.26 6.63 -8.82
N GLY A 128 -5.98 6.49 -9.13
CA GLY A 128 -5.19 7.49 -9.84
C GLY A 128 -5.71 7.75 -11.25
N ALA A 129 -6.03 6.69 -11.99
CA ALA A 129 -6.60 6.79 -13.35
C ALA A 129 -7.99 7.46 -13.35
N GLY A 130 -8.84 7.14 -12.38
CA GLY A 130 -10.15 7.78 -12.20
C GLY A 130 -10.02 9.29 -11.94
N ALA A 131 -9.08 9.67 -11.07
CA ALA A 131 -8.79 11.07 -10.78
C ALA A 131 -8.25 11.83 -12.01
N LEU A 132 -7.44 11.20 -12.86
CA LEU A 132 -6.91 11.80 -14.09
C LEU A 132 -7.97 11.98 -15.20
N ARG A 133 -8.91 11.03 -15.31
CA ARG A 133 -10.00 11.13 -16.32
C ARG A 133 -10.90 12.34 -16.04
N GLY A 134 -11.20 12.64 -14.79
CA GLY A 134 -11.93 13.84 -14.42
C GLY A 134 -11.23 15.14 -14.86
N GLN A 135 -9.89 15.18 -14.93
CA GLN A 135 -9.12 16.33 -15.43
C GLN A 135 -9.34 16.61 -16.91
N ARG A 136 -9.36 15.58 -17.73
CA ARG A 136 -9.47 15.74 -19.20
C ARG A 136 -10.83 16.25 -19.60
N SER A 137 -11.89 15.89 -18.91
CA SER A 137 -13.26 16.34 -19.19
C SER A 137 -13.48 17.82 -18.89
N SER A 138 -12.76 18.40 -17.91
CA SER A 138 -12.88 19.81 -17.54
C SER A 138 -12.06 20.77 -18.41
N VAL A 139 -11.09 20.26 -19.18
CA VAL A 139 -10.27 21.08 -20.11
C VAL A 139 -10.91 21.14 -21.52
N ALA A 140 -11.80 20.18 -21.83
CA ALA A 140 -12.47 20.08 -23.15
C ALA A 140 -13.83 20.80 -23.21
N SER A 141 -14.29 21.39 -22.12
CA SER A 141 -15.52 22.20 -21.98
C SER A 141 -15.20 23.69 -21.91
#